data_4418d7a84d40f0528117f85193115f80
#
_entry.id   4418d7a84d40f0528117f85193115f80
#
_cell.length_a   1.000
_cell.length_b   1.000
_cell.length_c   1.000
_cell.angle_alpha   90.00
_cell.angle_beta   90.00
_cell.angle_gamma   90.00
#
_symmetry.space_group_name_H-M   'P 1'
#
loop_
_entity.id
_entity.type
_entity.pdbx_description
1 polymer ?
#
loop_
_entity_poly.entity_id
_entity_poly.type
_entity_poly.pdbx_seq_one_letter_code
_entity_poly.pdbx_strand_id
1 'polypeptide(L)'
;MGVVVTNAGEEYVVDKLKETTSAEPNYVGWGTGAGTAAKADTDLFTPVNSDPGNVTRILGTSSKVGTGASAKYQVVATLQSIAGGTITNAGMWTAISGGTLFVHGDHAGVLLVPADQIQYTFTVDPS
;
A
#
# COMPACT_ATOMS: atom_id res chain seq x y z
N MET A 1 6.70 -13.61 -5.17
CA MET A 1 6.16 -12.49 -4.37
C MET A 1 7.21 -11.39 -4.31
N GLY A 2 6.86 -10.17 -4.64
CA GLY A 2 7.77 -9.04 -4.63
C GLY A 2 7.12 -7.81 -4.02
N VAL A 3 7.91 -7.04 -3.27
CA VAL A 3 7.49 -5.75 -2.71
C VAL A 3 8.56 -4.74 -3.05
N VAL A 4 8.17 -3.65 -3.69
CA VAL A 4 9.12 -2.60 -4.11
C VAL A 4 8.65 -1.23 -3.64
N VAL A 5 9.60 -0.36 -3.27
CA VAL A 5 9.38 1.07 -3.21
C VAL A 5 9.46 1.57 -4.65
N THR A 6 8.42 2.22 -5.13
CA THR A 6 8.38 2.69 -6.52
C THR A 6 9.35 3.84 -6.75
N ASN A 7 9.66 4.15 -8.01
CA ASN A 7 10.47 5.31 -8.35
C ASN A 7 9.84 6.60 -7.82
N ALA A 8 8.52 6.74 -7.98
CA ALA A 8 7.78 7.88 -7.43
C ALA A 8 7.83 7.90 -5.90
N GLY A 9 7.81 6.74 -5.26
CA GLY A 9 7.96 6.61 -3.81
C GLY A 9 9.33 7.04 -3.32
N GLU A 10 10.39 6.69 -4.05
CA GLU A 10 11.75 7.14 -3.71
C GLU A 10 11.86 8.68 -3.81
N GLU A 11 11.31 9.26 -4.87
CA GLU A 11 11.25 10.72 -5.01
C GLU A 11 10.47 11.36 -3.86
N TYR A 12 9.37 10.72 -3.45
CA TYR A 12 8.56 11.19 -2.32
C TYR A 12 9.38 11.24 -1.02
N VAL A 13 10.26 10.27 -0.78
CA VAL A 13 11.15 10.27 0.39
C VAL A 13 12.05 11.51 0.36
N VAL A 14 12.61 11.85 -0.81
CA VAL A 14 13.43 13.05 -0.96
C VAL A 14 12.61 14.32 -0.70
N ASP A 15 11.38 14.36 -1.20
CA ASP A 15 10.47 15.48 -0.97
C ASP A 15 10.14 15.64 0.51
N LYS A 16 9.96 14.54 1.23
CA LYS A 16 9.74 14.54 2.69
C LYS A 16 10.95 15.12 3.42
N LEU A 17 12.14 14.70 3.05
CA LEU A 17 13.38 15.20 3.66
C LEU A 17 13.57 16.69 3.37
N LYS A 18 13.18 17.14 2.20
CA LYS A 18 13.25 18.56 1.81
C LYS A 18 12.08 19.37 2.35
N GLU A 19 11.10 18.71 2.97
CA GLU A 19 9.88 19.30 3.52
C GLU A 19 9.01 19.99 2.45
N THR A 20 9.03 19.47 1.21
CA THR A 20 8.18 19.96 0.13
C THR A 20 6.81 19.29 0.11
N THR A 21 6.62 18.26 0.96
CA THR A 21 5.34 17.59 1.15
C THR A 21 5.11 17.31 2.63
N SER A 22 3.85 17.38 3.07
CA SER A 22 3.45 17.02 4.43
C SER A 22 2.64 15.73 4.50
N ALA A 23 2.20 15.21 3.36
CA ALA A 23 1.40 13.99 3.32
C ALA A 23 2.20 12.79 3.81
N GLU A 24 1.49 11.80 4.34
CA GLU A 24 2.06 10.56 4.84
C GLU A 24 1.57 9.40 3.96
N PRO A 25 2.44 8.44 3.56
CA PRO A 25 2.00 7.32 2.73
C PRO A 25 1.35 6.22 3.57
N ASN A 26 0.13 6.45 4.03
CA ASN A 26 -0.58 5.56 4.94
C ASN A 26 -1.97 5.13 4.43
N TYR A 27 -2.26 5.31 3.15
CA TYR A 27 -3.48 4.78 2.53
C TYR A 27 -3.14 3.48 1.82
N VAL A 28 -3.89 2.43 2.12
CA VAL A 28 -3.63 1.08 1.58
C VAL A 28 -4.76 0.66 0.65
N GLY A 29 -4.39 0.15 -0.51
CA GLY A 29 -5.32 -0.40 -1.49
C GLY A 29 -4.89 -1.78 -1.94
N TRP A 30 -5.78 -2.49 -2.61
CA TRP A 30 -5.54 -3.83 -3.14
C TRP A 30 -6.12 -3.98 -4.54
N GLY A 31 -5.73 -5.07 -5.22
CA GLY A 31 -6.18 -5.33 -6.56
C GLY A 31 -6.23 -6.82 -6.91
N THR A 32 -6.88 -7.12 -8.02
CA THR A 32 -7.13 -8.49 -8.49
C THR A 32 -6.37 -8.83 -9.77
N GLY A 33 -5.62 -7.88 -10.35
CA GLY A 33 -4.92 -8.09 -11.61
C GLY A 33 -3.66 -8.94 -11.47
N ALA A 34 -3.23 -9.54 -12.57
CA ALA A 34 -2.00 -10.30 -12.62
C ALA A 34 -0.81 -9.38 -12.91
N GLY A 35 0.35 -9.72 -12.38
CA GLY A 35 1.58 -9.01 -12.67
C GLY A 35 2.61 -9.16 -11.58
N THR A 36 3.80 -8.61 -11.84
CA THR A 36 4.90 -8.56 -10.89
C THR A 36 5.16 -7.09 -10.57
N ALA A 37 5.16 -6.75 -9.28
CA ALA A 37 5.41 -5.38 -8.84
C ALA A 37 6.79 -4.91 -9.31
N ALA A 38 6.85 -3.70 -9.84
CA ALA A 38 8.06 -3.10 -10.38
C ALA A 38 8.20 -1.64 -9.95
N LYS A 39 9.42 -1.15 -9.92
CA LYS A 39 9.72 0.22 -9.47
C LYS A 39 9.06 1.30 -10.34
N ALA A 40 8.79 0.99 -11.60
CA ALA A 40 8.14 1.92 -12.51
C ALA A 40 6.61 1.97 -12.36
N ASP A 41 6.04 1.15 -11.49
CA ASP A 41 4.59 1.12 -11.30
C ASP A 41 4.08 2.44 -10.72
N THR A 42 2.95 2.88 -11.26
CA THR A 42 2.25 4.09 -10.80
C THR A 42 0.84 3.79 -10.30
N ASP A 43 0.41 2.55 -10.41
CA ASP A 43 -0.90 2.10 -9.94
C ASP A 43 -0.85 0.59 -9.61
N LEU A 44 -1.85 0.13 -8.89
CA LEU A 44 -2.05 -1.28 -8.59
C LEU A 44 -2.56 -2.01 -9.83
N PHE A 45 -2.39 -3.34 -9.85
CA PHE A 45 -2.96 -4.17 -10.91
C PHE A 45 -4.45 -4.39 -10.61
N THR A 46 -5.31 -3.78 -11.42
CA THR A 46 -6.78 -3.84 -11.32
C THR A 46 -7.26 -3.52 -9.89
N PRO A 47 -7.15 -2.26 -9.45
CA PRO A 47 -7.61 -1.88 -8.11
C PRO A 47 -9.11 -2.17 -7.94
N VAL A 48 -9.49 -2.64 -6.75
CA VAL A 48 -10.89 -2.90 -6.41
C VAL A 48 -11.25 -2.22 -5.10
N ASN A 49 -12.54 -1.95 -4.93
CA ASN A 49 -13.03 -1.27 -3.75
C ASN A 49 -13.03 -2.19 -2.53
N SER A 50 -12.94 -1.57 -1.38
CA SER A 50 -12.96 -2.19 -0.07
C SER A 50 -14.04 -1.54 0.79
N ASP A 51 -14.57 -2.29 1.74
CA ASP A 51 -15.51 -1.82 2.75
C ASP A 51 -14.75 -1.53 4.06
N PRO A 52 -15.14 -0.57 4.88
CA PRO A 52 -16.29 0.33 4.71
C PRO A 52 -16.03 1.46 3.72
N GLY A 53 -17.08 2.04 3.20
CA GLY A 53 -17.02 3.23 2.36
C GLY A 53 -16.96 2.98 0.86
N ASN A 54 -16.82 1.73 0.42
CA ASN A 54 -16.76 1.39 -1.00
C ASN A 54 -15.69 2.23 -1.72
N VAL A 55 -14.47 2.22 -1.19
CA VAL A 55 -13.34 3.01 -1.68
C VAL A 55 -12.18 2.11 -2.07
N THR A 56 -11.33 2.58 -2.99
CA THR A 56 -10.17 1.80 -3.45
C THR A 56 -9.02 1.82 -2.44
N ARG A 57 -9.03 2.72 -1.47
CA ARG A 57 -7.97 2.84 -0.47
C ARG A 57 -8.56 3.10 0.90
N ILE A 58 -7.98 2.47 1.91
CA ILE A 58 -8.36 2.61 3.32
C ILE A 58 -7.22 3.29 4.06
N LEU A 59 -7.55 4.21 4.96
CA LEU A 59 -6.57 4.83 5.83
C LEU A 59 -6.02 3.79 6.80
N GLY A 60 -4.72 3.56 6.76
CA GLY A 60 -4.02 2.69 7.70
C GLY A 60 -3.55 3.44 8.93
N THR A 61 -3.04 2.68 9.89
CA THR A 61 -2.42 3.22 11.11
C THR A 61 -0.91 3.15 10.95
N SER A 62 -0.26 4.31 10.97
CA SER A 62 1.20 4.38 10.85
C SER A 62 1.85 4.41 12.22
N SER A 63 3.07 3.89 12.29
CA SER A 63 3.88 3.94 13.50
C SER A 63 5.36 3.86 13.15
N LYS A 64 6.18 4.34 14.07
CA LYS A 64 7.62 4.09 14.06
C LYS A 64 7.88 2.85 14.91
N VAL A 65 8.54 1.87 14.33
CA VAL A 65 8.91 0.63 15.02
C VAL A 65 10.42 0.60 15.18
N GLY A 66 10.89 0.35 16.40
CA GLY A 66 12.32 0.34 16.71
C GLY A 66 12.95 1.73 16.85
N THR A 67 14.23 1.76 17.11
CA THR A 67 15.01 2.98 17.31
C THR A 67 16.40 2.83 16.68
N GLY A 68 17.04 3.96 16.39
CA GLY A 68 18.39 3.95 15.80
C GLY A 68 18.43 3.19 14.48
N ALA A 69 19.38 2.28 14.33
CA ALA A 69 19.58 1.51 13.09
C ALA A 69 18.43 0.52 12.82
N SER A 70 17.59 0.23 13.81
CA SER A 70 16.45 -0.67 13.65
C SER A 70 15.12 0.07 13.42
N ALA A 71 15.15 1.40 13.34
CA ALA A 71 13.93 2.19 13.15
C ALA A 71 13.32 1.94 11.78
N LYS A 72 12.01 1.69 11.75
CA LYS A 72 11.25 1.42 10.53
C LYS A 72 9.92 2.15 10.56
N TYR A 73 9.43 2.49 9.38
CA TYR A 73 8.09 3.03 9.21
C TYR A 73 7.13 1.87 8.92
N GLN A 74 6.06 1.78 9.69
CA GLN A 74 5.11 0.68 9.54
C GLN A 74 3.69 1.23 9.40
N VAL A 75 2.93 0.64 8.46
CA VAL A 75 1.51 0.94 8.28
C VAL A 75 0.73 -0.37 8.33
N VAL A 76 -0.32 -0.39 9.13
CA VAL A 76 -1.23 -1.53 9.25
C VAL A 76 -2.61 -1.09 8.80
N ALA A 77 -3.22 -1.85 7.89
CA ALA A 77 -4.58 -1.59 7.42
C ALA A 77 -5.32 -2.89 7.19
N THR A 78 -6.60 -2.91 7.54
CA THR A 78 -7.48 -4.05 7.29
C THR A 78 -8.47 -3.67 6.18
N LEU A 79 -8.45 -4.42 5.08
CA LEU A 79 -9.35 -4.23 3.96
C LEU A 79 -10.37 -5.36 3.93
N GLN A 80 -11.64 -5.00 3.68
CA GLN A 80 -12.73 -5.97 3.62
C GLN A 80 -13.28 -6.07 2.22
N SER A 81 -13.46 -7.30 1.74
CA SER A 81 -14.01 -7.55 0.40
C SER A 81 -15.49 -7.21 0.34
N ILE A 82 -15.89 -6.52 -0.74
CA ILE A 82 -17.31 -6.22 -1.01
C ILE A 82 -17.89 -7.33 -1.90
N ALA A 83 -17.27 -7.58 -3.03
CA ALA A 83 -17.81 -8.48 -4.05
C ALA A 83 -17.11 -9.85 -4.10
N GLY A 84 -16.09 -10.06 -3.28
CA GLY A 84 -15.24 -11.23 -3.38
C GLY A 84 -14.24 -11.12 -4.54
N GLY A 85 -13.50 -12.19 -4.77
CA GLY A 85 -12.51 -12.26 -5.84
C GLY A 85 -11.15 -12.66 -5.31
N THR A 86 -10.18 -12.80 -6.23
CA THR A 86 -8.82 -13.21 -5.87
C THR A 86 -7.93 -11.98 -5.79
N ILE A 87 -7.46 -11.66 -4.59
CA ILE A 87 -6.57 -10.53 -4.35
C ILE A 87 -5.13 -10.97 -4.62
N THR A 88 -4.42 -10.22 -5.44
CA THR A 88 -3.07 -10.58 -5.93
C THR A 88 -2.02 -9.54 -5.62
N ASN A 89 -2.41 -8.32 -5.29
CA ASN A 89 -1.46 -7.24 -5.05
C ASN A 89 -2.06 -6.16 -4.15
N ALA A 90 -1.18 -5.38 -3.54
CA ALA A 90 -1.55 -4.29 -2.66
C ALA A 90 -0.48 -3.22 -2.69
N GLY A 91 -0.80 -2.05 -2.20
CA GLY A 91 0.14 -0.94 -2.14
C GLY A 91 -0.24 0.14 -1.15
N MET A 92 0.70 1.04 -0.93
CA MET A 92 0.54 2.20 -0.06
C MET A 92 0.60 3.48 -0.89
N TRP A 93 -0.29 4.40 -0.56
CA TRP A 93 -0.45 5.68 -1.27
C TRP A 93 -0.36 6.86 -0.31
N THR A 94 -0.05 8.02 -0.86
CA THR A 94 0.04 9.28 -0.10
C THR A 94 -1.30 9.99 0.05
N ALA A 95 -2.36 9.53 -0.60
CA ALA A 95 -3.69 10.14 -0.55
C ALA A 95 -4.78 9.10 -0.79
N ILE A 96 -6.01 9.40 -0.39
CA ILE A 96 -7.16 8.52 -0.60
C ILE A 96 -7.53 8.40 -2.08
N SER A 97 -7.23 9.43 -2.86
CA SER A 97 -7.34 9.39 -4.31
C SER A 97 -6.27 10.29 -4.91
N GLY A 98 -5.81 9.99 -6.13
CA GLY A 98 -4.65 10.66 -6.67
C GLY A 98 -3.40 10.36 -5.84
N GLY A 99 -2.51 11.33 -5.69
CA GLY A 99 -1.28 11.15 -4.91
C GLY A 99 -0.29 10.20 -5.56
N THR A 100 0.63 9.70 -4.74
CA THR A 100 1.75 8.87 -5.19
C THR A 100 1.63 7.46 -4.65
N LEU A 101 1.76 6.46 -5.51
CA LEU A 101 1.95 5.06 -5.11
C LEU A 101 3.37 4.94 -4.54
N PHE A 102 3.47 4.73 -3.23
CA PHE A 102 4.76 4.70 -2.53
C PHE A 102 5.39 3.31 -2.55
N VAL A 103 4.59 2.28 -2.28
CA VAL A 103 5.02 0.88 -2.26
C VAL A 103 4.02 0.07 -3.04
N HIS A 104 4.50 -0.90 -3.82
CA HIS A 104 3.67 -1.88 -4.52
C HIS A 104 4.21 -3.27 -4.24
N GLY A 105 3.32 -4.18 -3.86
CA GLY A 105 3.67 -5.58 -3.64
C GLY A 105 2.70 -6.52 -4.33
N ASP A 106 3.22 -7.58 -4.90
CA ASP A 106 2.45 -8.69 -5.43
C ASP A 106 2.61 -9.91 -4.52
N HIS A 107 1.59 -10.73 -4.45
CA HIS A 107 1.60 -11.95 -3.64
C HIS A 107 0.76 -13.04 -4.30
N ALA A 108 0.89 -14.27 -3.80
CA ALA A 108 0.05 -15.36 -4.26
C ALA A 108 -1.43 -15.00 -4.07
N GLY A 109 -2.26 -15.35 -5.04
CA GLY A 109 -3.69 -15.02 -5.00
C GLY A 109 -4.37 -15.54 -3.74
N VAL A 110 -5.16 -14.67 -3.11
CA VAL A 110 -5.98 -15.01 -1.94
C VAL A 110 -7.44 -14.87 -2.36
N LEU A 111 -8.14 -15.99 -2.44
CA LEU A 111 -9.56 -15.98 -2.83
C LEU A 111 -10.41 -15.53 -1.64
N LEU A 112 -11.18 -14.47 -1.84
CA LEU A 112 -12.09 -13.93 -0.84
C LEU A 112 -13.53 -14.07 -1.30
N VAL A 113 -14.43 -14.23 -0.32
CA VAL A 113 -15.87 -14.05 -0.51
C VAL A 113 -16.27 -12.72 0.12
N PRO A 114 -17.48 -12.19 -0.17
CA PRO A 114 -17.92 -10.92 0.45
C PRO A 114 -17.80 -10.97 1.97
N ALA A 115 -17.32 -9.85 2.54
CA ALA A 115 -17.04 -9.64 3.96
C ALA A 115 -15.74 -10.28 4.48
N ASP A 116 -15.02 -11.07 3.69
CA ASP A 116 -13.69 -11.53 4.06
C ASP A 116 -12.72 -10.35 4.15
N GLN A 117 -11.74 -10.45 5.04
CA GLN A 117 -10.78 -9.39 5.32
C GLN A 117 -9.34 -9.85 5.12
N ILE A 118 -8.48 -8.93 4.68
CA ILE A 118 -7.04 -9.07 4.73
C ILE A 118 -6.48 -7.91 5.53
N GLN A 119 -5.63 -8.20 6.52
CA GLN A 119 -4.83 -7.17 7.17
C GLN A 119 -3.46 -7.13 6.50
N TYR A 120 -3.11 -5.95 5.98
CA TYR A 120 -1.78 -5.70 5.44
C TYR A 120 -0.93 -4.96 6.45
N THR A 121 0.30 -5.39 6.58
CA THR A 121 1.33 -4.68 7.34
C THR A 121 2.47 -4.35 6.37
N PHE A 122 2.64 -3.08 6.07
CA PHE A 122 3.75 -2.60 5.27
C PHE A 122 4.83 -2.05 6.19
N THR A 123 6.05 -2.51 5.99
CA THR A 123 7.21 -2.04 6.77
C THR A 123 8.24 -1.49 5.80
N VAL A 124 8.63 -0.24 6.00
CA VAL A 124 9.67 0.41 5.21
C VAL A 124 10.92 0.52 6.04
N ASP A 125 11.97 -0.14 5.60
CA ASP A 125 13.27 -0.15 6.24
C ASP A 125 14.23 0.69 5.41
N PRO A 126 14.73 1.83 5.94
CA PRO A 126 15.62 2.71 5.17
C PRO A 126 17.05 2.21 5.08
N SER A 127 17.42 1.14 5.79
CA SER A 127 18.80 0.62 5.77
C SER A 127 19.04 -0.51 4.79
#